data_b4199cf5d9f2ee18f67022c7644e0095
#
_entry.id   b4199cf5d9f2ee18f67022c7644e0095
#
_cell.length_a   1.000
_cell.length_b   1.000
_cell.length_c   1.000
_cell.angle_alpha   90.00
_cell.angle_beta   90.00
_cell.angle_gamma   90.00
#
_symmetry.space_group_name_H-M   'P 1'
#
loop_
_entity.id
_entity.type
_entity.pdbx_description
1 polymer ?
#
loop_
_entity_poly.entity_id
_entity_poly.type
_entity_poly.pdbx_seq_one_letter_code
_entity_poly.pdbx_strand_id
1 'polypeptide(L)'
;MRTPEQLTEKIQELDIQLNEVSQRLNQQLSALRSVNSNLYAMKEYFETRPVYMELKKKYFGREKFKEEHKKELSGYYRSERILKENLDPSGKIPEGQWKREAARLSEEIAALRKEDKRIHAMLRKYEEIKNNVEALMAEEGEGVSLPETNKREQSTETKEAVRTMKRKKKHHGMEL
;
A
#
# COMPACT_ATOMS: atom_id res chain seq x y z
N MET A 1 -9.52 -33.28 4.90
CA MET A 1 -10.41 -32.12 4.91
C MET A 1 -10.04 -31.26 6.11
N ARG A 2 -9.89 -29.94 6.03
CA ARG A 2 -9.58 -29.11 7.20
C ARG A 2 -10.86 -28.80 7.96
N THR A 3 -10.81 -28.82 9.29
CA THR A 3 -11.96 -28.44 10.11
C THR A 3 -12.13 -26.92 10.18
N PRO A 4 -13.32 -26.38 10.50
CA PRO A 4 -13.54 -24.94 10.67
C PRO A 4 -12.57 -24.29 11.66
N GLU A 5 -12.23 -25.00 12.73
CA GLU A 5 -11.26 -24.52 13.73
C GLU A 5 -9.88 -24.37 13.13
N GLN A 6 -9.40 -25.36 12.36
CA GLN A 6 -8.10 -25.28 11.66
C GLN A 6 -8.05 -24.15 10.62
N LEU A 7 -9.19 -23.84 9.98
CA LEU A 7 -9.29 -22.70 9.07
C LEU A 7 -9.20 -21.38 9.83
N THR A 8 -9.85 -21.28 10.97
CA THR A 8 -9.82 -20.09 11.84
C THR A 8 -8.42 -19.85 12.39
N GLU A 9 -7.74 -20.90 12.88
CA GLU A 9 -6.34 -20.80 13.33
C GLU A 9 -5.42 -20.31 12.21
N LYS A 10 -5.62 -20.83 10.98
CA LYS A 10 -4.79 -20.40 9.84
C LYS A 10 -5.04 -18.96 9.43
N ILE A 11 -6.26 -18.47 9.49
CA ILE A 11 -6.60 -17.06 9.26
C ILE A 11 -5.91 -16.18 10.32
N GLN A 12 -5.99 -16.54 11.60
CA GLN A 12 -5.33 -15.80 12.68
C GLN A 12 -3.80 -15.77 12.50
N GLU A 13 -3.18 -16.87 12.11
CA GLU A 13 -1.75 -16.93 11.80
C GLU A 13 -1.38 -15.95 10.66
N LEU A 14 -2.18 -15.92 9.60
CA LEU A 14 -1.95 -15.01 8.47
C LEU A 14 -2.16 -13.57 8.84
N ASP A 15 -3.11 -13.23 9.71
CA ASP A 15 -3.32 -11.87 10.24
C ASP A 15 -2.11 -11.41 11.06
N ILE A 16 -1.53 -12.27 11.88
CA ILE A 16 -0.31 -11.97 12.63
C ILE A 16 0.84 -11.68 11.66
N GLN A 17 1.05 -12.54 10.65
CA GLN A 17 2.08 -12.35 9.63
C GLN A 17 1.89 -11.03 8.86
N LEU A 18 0.64 -10.68 8.51
CA LEU A 18 0.31 -9.43 7.83
C LEU A 18 0.67 -8.22 8.69
N ASN A 19 0.37 -8.25 9.97
CA ASN A 19 0.73 -7.19 10.90
C ASN A 19 2.25 -7.01 11.01
N GLU A 20 3.01 -8.11 11.10
CA GLU A 20 4.48 -8.08 11.13
C GLU A 20 5.07 -7.47 9.85
N VAL A 21 4.58 -7.91 8.68
CA VAL A 21 5.00 -7.37 7.39
C VAL A 21 4.67 -5.88 7.28
N SER A 22 3.47 -5.46 7.72
CA SER A 22 3.05 -4.06 7.71
C SER A 22 3.92 -3.18 8.62
N GLN A 23 4.28 -3.65 9.81
CA GLN A 23 5.19 -2.95 10.71
C GLN A 23 6.58 -2.78 10.09
N ARG A 24 7.15 -3.86 9.54
CA ARG A 24 8.45 -3.82 8.86
C ARG A 24 8.42 -2.88 7.65
N LEU A 25 7.35 -2.92 6.85
CA LEU A 25 7.17 -2.02 5.70
C LEU A 25 7.18 -0.56 6.13
N ASN A 26 6.46 -0.21 7.21
CA ASN A 26 6.42 1.15 7.75
C ASN A 26 7.79 1.61 8.26
N GLN A 27 8.54 0.74 8.92
CA GLN A 27 9.90 1.03 9.39
C GLN A 27 10.83 1.32 8.20
N GLN A 28 10.83 0.47 7.17
CA GLN A 28 11.67 0.65 5.98
C GLN A 28 11.29 1.91 5.18
N LEU A 29 10.00 2.21 5.06
CA LEU A 29 9.52 3.45 4.44
C LEU A 29 9.99 4.70 5.19
N SER A 30 9.97 4.67 6.52
CA SER A 30 10.47 5.76 7.35
C SER A 30 11.98 5.95 7.17
N ALA A 31 12.75 4.85 7.19
CA ALA A 31 14.19 4.88 6.96
C ALA A 31 14.52 5.45 5.56
N LEU A 32 13.81 5.00 4.52
CA LEU A 32 14.00 5.49 3.15
C LEU A 32 13.70 7.00 3.04
N ARG A 33 12.65 7.48 3.70
CA ARG A 33 12.33 8.92 3.75
C ARG A 33 13.46 9.74 4.39
N SER A 34 14.04 9.24 5.47
CA SER A 34 15.18 9.89 6.14
C SER A 34 16.41 9.98 5.21
N VAL A 35 16.78 8.87 4.58
CA VAL A 35 17.90 8.84 3.63
C VAL A 35 17.66 9.76 2.43
N ASN A 36 16.46 9.74 1.87
CA ASN A 36 16.10 10.62 0.75
C ASN A 36 16.09 12.10 1.16
N SER A 37 15.70 12.42 2.40
CA SER A 37 15.80 13.79 2.94
C SER A 37 17.25 14.27 2.98
N ASN A 38 18.18 13.40 3.38
CA ASN A 38 19.60 13.72 3.39
C ASN A 38 20.17 13.94 1.98
N LEU A 39 19.79 13.09 1.03
CA LEU A 39 20.18 13.23 -0.39
C LEU A 39 19.60 14.51 -1.01
N TYR A 40 18.36 14.85 -0.69
CA TYR A 40 17.74 16.09 -1.12
C TYR A 40 18.45 17.31 -0.51
N ALA A 41 18.71 17.30 0.78
CA ALA A 41 19.44 18.36 1.47
C ALA A 41 20.85 18.55 0.89
N MET A 42 21.54 17.46 0.56
CA MET A 42 22.84 17.53 -0.11
C MET A 42 22.74 18.23 -1.46
N LYS A 43 21.77 17.86 -2.29
CA LYS A 43 21.55 18.50 -3.60
C LYS A 43 21.26 19.98 -3.43
N GLU A 44 20.31 20.36 -2.58
CA GLU A 44 19.92 21.74 -2.30
C GLU A 44 21.12 22.54 -1.77
N TYR A 45 21.95 21.96 -0.91
CA TYR A 45 23.16 22.59 -0.38
C TYR A 45 24.13 22.97 -1.48
N PHE A 46 24.45 22.05 -2.39
CA PHE A 46 25.37 22.33 -3.49
C PHE A 46 24.80 23.33 -4.51
N GLU A 47 23.51 23.31 -4.76
CA GLU A 47 22.82 24.25 -5.64
C GLU A 47 22.80 25.68 -5.07
N THR A 48 22.60 25.83 -3.75
CA THR A 48 22.42 27.13 -3.10
C THR A 48 23.72 27.71 -2.51
N ARG A 49 24.74 26.87 -2.30
CA ARG A 49 26.04 27.29 -1.78
C ARG A 49 26.70 28.45 -2.54
N PRO A 50 26.68 28.52 -3.89
CA PRO A 50 27.25 29.64 -4.62
C PRO A 50 26.67 31.00 -4.21
N VAL A 51 25.34 31.08 -4.04
CA VAL A 51 24.62 32.28 -3.61
C VAL A 51 25.07 32.71 -2.21
N TYR A 52 25.20 31.76 -1.28
CA TYR A 52 25.69 32.01 0.06
C TYR A 52 27.15 32.50 0.06
N MET A 53 28.00 31.91 -0.79
CA MET A 53 29.42 32.35 -0.93
C MET A 53 29.53 33.75 -1.52
N GLU A 54 28.61 34.12 -2.44
CA GLU A 54 28.53 35.49 -2.96
C GLU A 54 28.12 36.48 -1.87
N LEU A 55 27.07 36.15 -1.06
CA LEU A 55 26.66 36.96 0.08
C LEU A 55 27.85 37.23 1.05
N LYS A 56 28.67 36.19 1.31
CA LYS A 56 29.86 36.33 2.19
C LYS A 56 30.89 37.33 1.66
N LYS A 57 31.04 37.43 0.34
CA LYS A 57 32.01 38.34 -0.30
C LYS A 57 31.49 39.77 -0.40
N LYS A 58 30.18 40.02 -0.27
CA LYS A 58 29.59 41.36 -0.40
C LYS A 58 29.82 42.19 0.86
N TYR A 59 30.38 43.36 0.67
CA TYR A 59 30.53 44.40 1.72
C TYR A 59 29.37 45.41 1.69
N PHE A 60 28.83 45.72 0.48
CA PHE A 60 27.74 46.68 0.29
C PHE A 60 26.52 46.01 -0.32
N GLY A 61 25.33 46.51 -0.02
CA GLY A 61 24.07 46.00 -0.59
C GLY A 61 23.65 44.57 -0.10
N ARG A 62 24.19 44.16 1.03
CA ARG A 62 23.91 42.81 1.58
C ARG A 62 22.43 42.57 1.88
N GLU A 63 21.73 43.55 2.43
CA GLU A 63 20.31 43.41 2.75
C GLU A 63 19.46 43.25 1.51
N LYS A 64 19.72 44.08 0.48
CA LYS A 64 19.05 43.93 -0.82
C LYS A 64 19.31 42.58 -1.44
N PHE A 65 20.54 42.11 -1.43
CA PHE A 65 20.89 40.79 -1.93
C PHE A 65 20.19 39.65 -1.16
N LYS A 66 20.08 39.75 0.15
CA LYS A 66 19.36 38.78 0.98
C LYS A 66 17.88 38.73 0.63
N GLU A 67 17.24 39.86 0.38
CA GLU A 67 15.83 39.89 -0.03
C GLU A 67 15.65 39.30 -1.42
N GLU A 68 16.52 39.64 -2.38
CA GLU A 68 16.50 39.10 -3.74
C GLU A 68 16.72 37.58 -3.77
N HIS A 69 17.56 37.04 -2.89
CA HIS A 69 17.93 35.59 -2.81
C HIS A 69 17.42 34.90 -1.56
N LYS A 70 16.32 35.38 -0.99
CA LYS A 70 15.77 34.88 0.29
C LYS A 70 15.46 33.38 0.25
N LYS A 71 14.95 32.90 -0.88
CA LYS A 71 14.58 31.50 -1.05
C LYS A 71 15.81 30.59 -1.07
N GLU A 72 16.82 30.96 -1.87
CA GLU A 72 18.07 30.21 -2.00
C GLU A 72 18.85 30.19 -0.68
N LEU A 73 18.94 31.34 0.00
CA LEU A 73 19.60 31.42 1.30
C LEU A 73 18.88 30.62 2.39
N SER A 74 17.54 30.65 2.39
CA SER A 74 16.75 29.80 3.29
C SER A 74 16.99 28.32 3.01
N GLY A 75 17.04 27.92 1.75
CA GLY A 75 17.39 26.56 1.31
C GLY A 75 18.78 26.15 1.79
N TYR A 76 19.78 27.04 1.61
CA TYR A 76 21.14 26.81 2.08
C TYR A 76 21.20 26.54 3.59
N TYR A 77 20.64 27.41 4.42
CA TYR A 77 20.70 27.24 5.87
C TYR A 77 19.96 26.00 6.37
N ARG A 78 18.83 25.67 5.75
CA ARG A 78 18.08 24.45 6.07
C ARG A 78 18.89 23.19 5.73
N SER A 79 19.43 23.13 4.53
CA SER A 79 20.20 21.99 4.05
C SER A 79 21.53 21.85 4.78
N GLU A 80 22.22 22.94 5.09
CA GLU A 80 23.44 22.93 5.91
C GLU A 80 23.18 22.32 7.30
N ARG A 81 22.08 22.68 7.94
CA ARG A 81 21.71 22.13 9.26
C ARG A 81 21.48 20.61 9.18
N ILE A 82 20.69 20.16 8.21
CA ILE A 82 20.41 18.72 8.02
C ILE A 82 21.71 17.95 7.76
N LEU A 83 22.59 18.50 6.91
CA LEU A 83 23.86 17.85 6.58
C LEU A 83 24.79 17.77 7.78
N LYS A 84 24.90 18.84 8.60
CA LYS A 84 25.74 18.86 9.80
C LYS A 84 25.36 17.78 10.82
N GLU A 85 24.06 17.47 10.93
CA GLU A 85 23.54 16.43 11.82
C GLU A 85 23.83 15.00 11.29
N ASN A 86 24.16 14.86 10.01
CA ASN A 86 24.29 13.57 9.31
C ASN A 86 25.65 13.37 8.63
N LEU A 87 26.67 14.12 9.03
CA LEU A 87 28.05 13.90 8.56
C LEU A 87 28.58 12.56 9.07
N ASP A 88 29.51 11.97 8.31
CA ASP A 88 30.26 10.83 8.77
C ASP A 88 31.25 11.20 9.93
N PRO A 89 31.84 10.24 10.62
CA PRO A 89 32.82 10.52 11.68
C PRO A 89 34.04 11.32 11.20
N SER A 90 34.31 11.37 9.90
CA SER A 90 35.39 12.19 9.32
C SER A 90 34.95 13.62 8.97
N GLY A 91 33.67 13.97 9.21
CA GLY A 91 33.09 15.26 8.89
C GLY A 91 32.75 15.45 7.41
N LYS A 92 32.65 14.35 6.65
CA LYS A 92 32.28 14.37 5.23
C LYS A 92 30.84 13.95 5.03
N ILE A 93 30.25 14.42 3.90
CA ILE A 93 28.93 13.98 3.47
C ILE A 93 29.05 12.56 2.91
N PRO A 94 28.39 11.53 3.50
CA PRO A 94 28.53 10.14 3.09
C PRO A 94 27.57 9.79 1.92
N GLU A 95 27.61 10.56 0.84
CA GLU A 95 26.73 10.43 -0.33
C GLU A 95 26.64 9.00 -0.87
N GLY A 96 27.80 8.37 -1.05
CA GLY A 96 27.85 7.00 -1.58
C GLY A 96 27.20 5.96 -0.66
N GLN A 97 27.26 6.19 0.66
CA GLN A 97 26.59 5.36 1.65
C GLN A 97 25.08 5.55 1.58
N TRP A 98 24.60 6.81 1.55
CA TRP A 98 23.16 7.10 1.44
C TRP A 98 22.54 6.56 0.16
N LYS A 99 23.24 6.66 -0.99
CA LYS A 99 22.75 6.08 -2.26
C LYS A 99 22.62 4.56 -2.20
N ARG A 100 23.61 3.86 -1.63
CA ARG A 100 23.53 2.41 -1.44
C ARG A 100 22.43 2.01 -0.48
N GLU A 101 22.28 2.74 0.61
CA GLU A 101 21.23 2.48 1.60
C GLU A 101 19.83 2.73 1.03
N ALA A 102 19.62 3.80 0.26
CA ALA A 102 18.36 4.05 -0.43
C ALA A 102 18.01 2.95 -1.43
N ALA A 103 18.99 2.43 -2.18
CA ALA A 103 18.79 1.31 -3.09
C ALA A 103 18.38 0.04 -2.33
N ARG A 104 19.13 -0.32 -1.27
CA ARG A 104 18.84 -1.48 -0.41
C ARG A 104 17.43 -1.40 0.19
N LEU A 105 17.07 -0.26 0.78
CA LEU A 105 15.76 -0.04 1.37
C LEU A 105 14.64 -0.15 0.31
N SER A 106 14.87 0.36 -0.90
CA SER A 106 13.91 0.26 -1.99
C SER A 106 13.65 -1.18 -2.42
N GLU A 107 14.69 -2.01 -2.48
CA GLU A 107 14.57 -3.44 -2.77
C GLU A 107 13.83 -4.20 -1.67
N GLU A 108 14.15 -3.93 -0.40
CA GLU A 108 13.46 -4.53 0.75
C GLU A 108 11.98 -4.14 0.79
N ILE A 109 11.64 -2.86 0.52
CA ILE A 109 10.25 -2.39 0.44
C ILE A 109 9.51 -3.10 -0.69
N ALA A 110 10.14 -3.30 -1.84
CA ALA A 110 9.54 -4.02 -2.96
C ALA A 110 9.26 -5.50 -2.60
N ALA A 111 10.17 -6.15 -1.90
CA ALA A 111 9.99 -7.51 -1.41
C ALA A 111 8.86 -7.61 -0.39
N LEU A 112 8.82 -6.72 0.61
CA LEU A 112 7.76 -6.67 1.62
C LEU A 112 6.38 -6.41 1.01
N ARG A 113 6.27 -5.52 0.03
CA ARG A 113 5.01 -5.27 -0.70
C ARG A 113 4.53 -6.50 -1.49
N LYS A 114 5.44 -7.31 -2.00
CA LYS A 114 5.10 -8.56 -2.68
C LYS A 114 4.60 -9.59 -1.68
N GLU A 115 5.23 -9.68 -0.52
CA GLU A 115 4.82 -10.55 0.58
C GLU A 115 3.44 -10.17 1.13
N ASP A 116 3.22 -8.88 1.40
CA ASP A 116 1.93 -8.32 1.83
C ASP A 116 0.78 -8.73 0.88
N LYS A 117 0.97 -8.53 -0.43
CA LYS A 117 -0.01 -8.96 -1.44
C LYS A 117 -0.27 -10.47 -1.43
N ARG A 118 0.79 -11.27 -1.19
CA ARG A 118 0.66 -12.72 -1.11
C ARG A 118 -0.16 -13.14 0.10
N ILE A 119 0.10 -12.56 1.26
CA ILE A 119 -0.64 -12.86 2.50
C ILE A 119 -2.11 -12.46 2.33
N HIS A 120 -2.40 -11.27 1.82
CA HIS A 120 -3.77 -10.84 1.53
C HIS A 120 -4.50 -11.80 0.57
N ALA A 121 -3.83 -12.29 -0.47
CA ALA A 121 -4.43 -13.26 -1.39
C ALA A 121 -4.71 -14.61 -0.71
N MET A 122 -3.86 -15.01 0.23
CA MET A 122 -4.07 -16.23 1.02
C MET A 122 -5.22 -16.05 2.01
N LEU A 123 -5.29 -14.93 2.73
CA LEU A 123 -6.38 -14.60 3.64
C LEU A 123 -7.74 -14.72 2.95
N ARG A 124 -7.93 -14.03 1.84
CA ARG A 124 -9.18 -14.10 1.05
C ARG A 124 -9.58 -15.53 0.70
N LYS A 125 -8.63 -16.39 0.30
CA LYS A 125 -8.90 -17.79 -0.01
C LYS A 125 -9.33 -18.58 1.21
N TYR A 126 -8.70 -18.37 2.35
CA TYR A 126 -9.06 -19.09 3.58
C TYR A 126 -10.41 -18.62 4.13
N GLU A 127 -10.71 -17.33 4.07
CA GLU A 127 -12.02 -16.77 4.42
C GLU A 127 -13.13 -17.34 3.53
N GLU A 128 -12.91 -17.38 2.20
CA GLU A 128 -13.85 -17.98 1.25
C GLU A 128 -14.11 -19.47 1.55
N ILE A 129 -13.04 -20.24 1.79
CA ILE A 129 -13.17 -21.66 2.17
C ILE A 129 -13.92 -21.80 3.48
N LYS A 130 -13.63 -20.98 4.49
CA LYS A 130 -14.31 -21.01 5.79
C LYS A 130 -15.81 -20.75 5.62
N ASN A 131 -16.17 -19.67 4.90
CA ASN A 131 -17.56 -19.33 4.64
C ASN A 131 -18.32 -20.44 3.91
N ASN A 132 -17.68 -21.08 2.91
CA ASN A 132 -18.29 -22.21 2.18
C ASN A 132 -18.48 -23.44 3.09
N VAL A 133 -17.53 -23.74 3.97
CA VAL A 133 -17.66 -24.86 4.93
C VAL A 133 -18.77 -24.59 5.94
N GLU A 134 -18.85 -23.37 6.48
CA GLU A 134 -19.90 -22.97 7.42
C GLU A 134 -21.30 -23.03 6.77
N ALA A 135 -21.42 -22.62 5.51
CA ALA A 135 -22.67 -22.71 4.75
C ALA A 135 -23.12 -24.17 4.56
N LEU A 136 -22.20 -25.05 4.16
CA LEU A 136 -22.49 -26.50 4.02
C LEU A 136 -22.91 -27.13 5.33
N MET A 137 -22.25 -26.81 6.44
CA MET A 137 -22.61 -27.32 7.75
C MET A 137 -23.98 -26.82 8.23
N ALA A 138 -24.36 -25.59 7.88
CA ALA A 138 -25.68 -25.06 8.19
C ALA A 138 -26.78 -25.77 7.39
N GLU A 139 -26.56 -26.07 6.11
CA GLU A 139 -27.49 -26.84 5.27
C GLU A 139 -27.66 -28.27 5.76
N GLU A 140 -26.58 -28.94 6.21
CA GLU A 140 -26.64 -30.29 6.79
C GLU A 140 -27.35 -30.29 8.15
N GLY A 141 -27.28 -29.21 8.92
CA GLY A 141 -27.97 -29.07 10.22
C GLY A 141 -29.47 -28.83 10.09
N GLU A 142 -29.95 -28.27 8.99
CA GLU A 142 -31.39 -28.08 8.70
C GLU A 142 -32.06 -29.31 8.03
N GLY A 143 -31.27 -30.30 7.64
CA GLY A 143 -31.68 -31.41 6.78
C GLY A 143 -32.10 -32.70 7.45
N VAL A 144 -32.90 -32.70 8.54
CA VAL A 144 -33.72 -33.90 8.93
C VAL A 144 -35.10 -33.45 9.46
N SER A 145 -35.91 -32.97 8.55
CA SER A 145 -37.35 -33.08 8.70
C SER A 145 -37.89 -33.58 7.37
N LEU A 146 -37.93 -34.89 7.20
CA LEU A 146 -38.70 -35.53 6.13
C LEU A 146 -40.17 -35.23 6.35
N PRO A 147 -40.90 -34.55 5.49
CA PRO A 147 -42.33 -34.66 5.41
C PRO A 147 -42.63 -35.94 4.64
N GLU A 148 -43.30 -36.87 5.34
CA GLU A 148 -43.90 -38.05 4.73
C GLU A 148 -44.77 -37.67 3.53
N THR A 149 -44.51 -38.41 2.48
CA THR A 149 -45.39 -38.71 1.35
C THR A 149 -46.81 -38.13 1.37
N ASN A 150 -47.08 -37.26 0.40
CA ASN A 150 -48.37 -37.32 -0.30
C ASN A 150 -48.14 -37.21 -1.81
N LYS A 151 -48.29 -38.34 -2.49
CA LYS A 151 -48.54 -38.42 -3.90
C LYS A 151 -49.86 -37.72 -4.21
N ARG A 152 -49.87 -36.78 -5.12
CA ARG A 152 -50.75 -36.67 -6.28
C ARG A 152 -50.81 -35.26 -6.85
N GLU A 153 -50.58 -35.23 -8.16
CA GLU A 153 -51.15 -34.28 -9.14
C GLU A 153 -50.75 -32.80 -9.04
N GLN A 154 -49.95 -32.24 -9.92
CA GLN A 154 -50.38 -31.78 -11.24
C GLN A 154 -49.17 -31.19 -12.00
N SER A 155 -48.93 -31.85 -13.13
CA SER A 155 -48.16 -31.27 -14.24
C SER A 155 -48.93 -30.11 -14.86
N THR A 156 -48.19 -29.21 -15.52
CA THR A 156 -48.65 -28.21 -16.50
C THR A 156 -48.90 -26.79 -15.97
N GLU A 157 -47.83 -26.06 -15.59
CA GLU A 157 -47.92 -24.58 -15.65
C GLU A 157 -46.57 -23.82 -15.72
N THR A 158 -45.46 -24.50 -15.94
CA THR A 158 -44.14 -23.82 -15.94
C THR A 158 -43.48 -23.62 -17.28
N LYS A 159 -44.22 -23.75 -18.42
CA LYS A 159 -43.66 -23.57 -19.77
C LYS A 159 -44.02 -22.23 -20.46
N GLU A 160 -44.89 -21.42 -19.90
CA GLU A 160 -45.29 -20.14 -20.53
C GLU A 160 -44.62 -18.90 -19.96
N ALA A 161 -44.14 -18.92 -18.72
CA ALA A 161 -43.52 -17.74 -18.10
C ALA A 161 -42.10 -17.42 -18.61
N VAL A 162 -41.38 -18.38 -19.22
CA VAL A 162 -40.01 -18.17 -19.72
C VAL A 162 -39.96 -17.57 -21.12
N ARG A 163 -41.09 -17.61 -21.88
CA ARG A 163 -41.15 -17.11 -23.27
C ARG A 163 -41.44 -15.62 -23.40
N THR A 164 -42.00 -14.99 -22.38
CA THR A 164 -42.36 -13.58 -22.41
C THR A 164 -41.26 -12.62 -21.94
N MET A 165 -40.23 -13.08 -21.21
CA MET A 165 -39.10 -12.24 -20.77
C MET A 165 -38.00 -12.07 -21.85
N LYS A 166 -37.96 -12.90 -22.89
CA LYS A 166 -36.95 -12.78 -23.96
C LYS A 166 -37.33 -11.83 -25.11
N ARG A 167 -38.54 -11.26 -25.11
CA ARG A 167 -39.00 -10.35 -26.17
C ARG A 167 -38.89 -8.86 -25.86
N LYS A 168 -38.58 -8.44 -24.61
CA LYS A 168 -38.52 -7.02 -24.22
C LYS A 168 -37.11 -6.41 -24.22
N LYS A 169 -36.05 -7.11 -24.65
CA LYS A 169 -34.66 -6.58 -24.65
C LYS A 169 -34.10 -6.29 -26.03
N LYS A 170 -34.93 -6.14 -27.08
CA LYS A 170 -34.47 -5.92 -28.47
C LYS A 170 -35.00 -4.66 -29.18
N HIS A 171 -35.50 -3.67 -28.40
CA HIS A 171 -35.86 -2.37 -28.96
C HIS A 171 -35.51 -1.26 -27.99
N HIS A 172 -34.26 -0.88 -27.90
CA HIS A 172 -33.82 0.48 -27.57
C HIS A 172 -32.32 0.58 -27.88
N GLY A 173 -32.05 1.08 -29.05
CA GLY A 173 -30.71 1.32 -29.53
C GLY A 173 -30.71 1.68 -30.98
N MET A 174 -31.27 2.85 -31.32
CA MET A 174 -30.88 3.67 -32.50
C MET A 174 -31.73 4.93 -32.45
N GLU A 175 -31.06 6.04 -32.31
CA GLU A 175 -31.28 7.39 -32.82
C GLU A 175 -30.65 8.40 -31.87
N LEU A 176 -29.71 8.99 -32.36
CA LEU A 176 -29.07 10.23 -32.76
C LEU A 176 -27.77 10.44 -32.01
#